data_a90b988ceebab83aaee6a824e771865d
#
_entry.id   a90b988ceebab83aaee6a824e771865d
#
_cell.length_a   1.000
_cell.length_b   1.000
_cell.length_c   1.000
_cell.angle_alpha   90.00
_cell.angle_beta   90.00
_cell.angle_gamma   90.00
#
_symmetry.space_group_name_H-M   'P 1'
#
loop_
_entity.id
_entity.type
_entity.pdbx_description
1 polymer ?
#
loop_
_entity_poly.entity_id
_entity_poly.type
_entity_poly.pdbx_seq_one_letter_code
_entity_poly.pdbx_strand_id
1 'polypeptide(L)'
;MSAGASLWPIVASLAAQGAPAGEPPSAPPAAAAPQADEPVPPPPPVEWKEMLDDDFVTRILDGRRRPGYRPDLPERSSQDNVGALRPPPPQAFPGIEDQLPIPDRWRLIETLGVVKERWFDPYHQNTLKGDRPIDRDKVKWLPIRGDDWFFVANLISDAVVEPRTFPIPNGIQTSARPGSLDVFGKNRSVVLSQTLIGGFALIKGNTAFKPPDVEYRLTLAYNVNHVDVPERRVLDVRPSRPSHRTDAFLGVQEAFVDKHLGNDSDRYDFHSIRVGIQPFQSDFRGFLFNDSQLGIRLFGNRDNNRFQYNLAAFWRLEKDTNSGLNDVTQTPRDDFVLTANLYRQDFPFVGLTSQISATWNINRERDDIQIDHNGFPVRPALLGDLRGRSYDVVYLGYGADGRIGRLNLTASLYAALGRDRNSIFTSRPARIRAGFGAAELSYDQDWMRFRLSGLYATGDGDPYDDVEGGFDAIFENPVFAGADTSYWIRQTIPFAGGGRAISINGRNGILNSLRSSKEEGQSNFNNPGTILVGAGGDFDLSPEMRVSTNFNHLWFQDTATLQVLRSEGSIPTDIGWDLSVAGIWRPRATQNIVGRLSAAVLLPGKGFRDLFENKARDDAYVSILANLVLSF
;
A
#
# COMPACT_ATOMS: atom_id res chain seq x y z
N MET A 1 1.89 7.46 -13.03
CA MET A 1 0.93 7.42 -11.98
C MET A 1 0.76 6.09 -11.29
N SER A 2 0.70 4.98 -11.93
CA SER A 2 0.75 3.69 -11.25
C SER A 2 2.06 3.47 -10.51
N ALA A 3 3.13 4.10 -10.92
CA ALA A 3 4.43 3.95 -10.32
C ALA A 3 4.54 4.57 -8.92
N GLY A 4 4.03 5.77 -8.73
CA GLY A 4 4.00 6.40 -7.40
C GLY A 4 3.10 5.66 -6.41
N ALA A 5 2.06 5.01 -6.91
CA ALA A 5 1.13 4.29 -6.08
C ALA A 5 1.56 2.86 -5.74
N SER A 6 2.34 2.21 -6.60
CA SER A 6 2.88 0.88 -6.29
C SER A 6 4.06 0.91 -5.31
N LEU A 7 4.74 2.04 -5.20
CA LEU A 7 5.81 2.22 -4.21
C LEU A 7 5.30 2.62 -2.83
N TRP A 8 4.11 3.20 -2.74
CA TRP A 8 3.58 3.65 -1.47
C TRP A 8 3.43 2.52 -0.44
N PRO A 9 2.94 1.33 -0.79
CA PRO A 9 3.03 0.18 0.10
C PRO A 9 4.46 -0.28 0.38
N ILE A 10 5.37 -0.11 -0.60
CA ILE A 10 6.78 -0.46 -0.43
C ILE A 10 7.47 0.55 0.51
N VAL A 11 7.18 1.84 0.37
CA VAL A 11 7.72 2.88 1.25
C VAL A 11 7.10 2.80 2.64
N ALA A 12 5.81 2.58 2.76
CA ALA A 12 5.15 2.35 4.04
C ALA A 12 5.59 1.02 4.68
N SER A 13 5.84 -0.03 3.89
CA SER A 13 6.37 -1.31 4.35
C SER A 13 7.84 -1.22 4.75
N LEU A 14 8.65 -0.42 4.05
CA LEU A 14 10.04 -0.15 4.44
C LEU A 14 10.14 0.72 5.69
N ALA A 15 9.19 1.63 5.89
CA ALA A 15 9.10 2.43 7.11
C ALA A 15 8.50 1.65 8.30
N ALA A 16 7.67 0.63 8.03
CA ALA A 16 7.08 -0.25 9.02
C ALA A 16 7.92 -1.51 9.30
N GLN A 17 8.84 -1.88 8.40
CA GLN A 17 9.87 -2.87 8.68
C GLN A 17 10.99 -2.18 9.47
N GLY A 18 10.69 -1.84 10.71
CA GLY A 18 11.70 -1.66 11.73
C GLY A 18 12.64 -2.88 11.67
N ALA A 19 13.91 -2.65 11.84
CA ALA A 19 14.95 -3.66 11.78
C ALA A 19 14.51 -4.96 12.48
N PRO A 20 14.87 -6.12 11.96
CA PRO A 20 14.53 -7.38 12.60
C PRO A 20 14.97 -7.29 14.05
N ALA A 21 14.04 -7.53 14.97
CA ALA A 21 14.34 -7.64 16.37
C ALA A 21 15.36 -8.78 16.51
N GLY A 22 16.62 -8.41 16.67
CA GLY A 22 17.64 -9.35 17.08
C GLY A 22 17.20 -9.94 18.42
N GLU A 23 17.29 -11.24 18.57
CA GLU A 23 17.10 -11.91 19.85
C GLU A 23 17.93 -11.20 20.94
N PRO A 24 17.34 -10.88 22.09
CA PRO A 24 18.09 -10.28 23.17
C PRO A 24 19.21 -11.25 23.61
N PRO A 25 20.45 -10.77 23.75
CA PRO A 25 21.51 -11.61 24.31
C PRO A 25 21.10 -12.02 25.72
N SER A 26 21.26 -13.29 26.04
CA SER A 26 21.08 -13.85 27.37
C SER A 26 21.90 -13.06 28.40
N ALA A 27 21.25 -12.60 29.45
CA ALA A 27 21.90 -11.86 30.53
C ALA A 27 23.06 -12.68 31.16
N PRO A 28 24.21 -12.06 31.41
CA PRO A 28 25.26 -12.70 32.14
C PRO A 28 24.86 -12.89 33.62
N PRO A 29 25.27 -13.99 34.28
CA PRO A 29 25.02 -14.21 35.69
C PRO A 29 25.78 -13.19 36.55
N ALA A 30 25.16 -12.83 37.67
CA ALA A 30 25.69 -11.87 38.61
C ALA A 30 27.13 -12.20 39.05
N ALA A 31 27.99 -11.20 38.99
CA ALA A 31 29.39 -11.32 39.41
C ALA A 31 29.50 -11.54 40.93
N ALA A 32 30.09 -12.66 41.31
CA ALA A 32 30.61 -12.86 42.64
C ALA A 32 31.99 -12.15 42.77
N ALA A 33 32.29 -11.68 43.97
CA ALA A 33 33.50 -10.93 44.30
C ALA A 33 34.79 -11.70 43.96
N PRO A 34 35.89 -11.01 43.64
CA PRO A 34 37.09 -11.66 43.13
C PRO A 34 37.86 -12.37 44.24
N GLN A 35 38.01 -13.66 44.10
CA GLN A 35 39.13 -14.40 44.70
C GLN A 35 40.23 -14.50 43.64
N ALA A 36 41.44 -14.13 44.04
CA ALA A 36 42.61 -14.28 43.20
C ALA A 36 42.94 -15.78 43.07
N ASP A 37 42.87 -16.30 41.88
CA ASP A 37 43.31 -17.67 41.58
C ASP A 37 44.25 -17.70 40.37
N GLU A 38 45.11 -18.69 40.41
CA GLU A 38 46.23 -18.97 39.52
C GLU A 38 45.85 -18.99 38.01
N PRO A 39 46.81 -18.74 37.11
CA PRO A 39 46.52 -18.70 35.67
C PRO A 39 46.14 -20.09 35.15
N VAL A 40 44.89 -20.23 34.75
CA VAL A 40 44.39 -21.41 34.04
C VAL A 40 45.09 -21.48 32.67
N PRO A 41 45.67 -22.63 32.28
CA PRO A 41 46.23 -22.78 30.95
C PRO A 41 45.17 -22.55 29.85
N PRO A 42 45.54 -21.95 28.71
CA PRO A 42 44.59 -21.73 27.62
C PRO A 42 44.03 -23.08 27.14
N PRO A 43 42.75 -23.16 26.83
CA PRO A 43 42.17 -24.35 26.25
C PRO A 43 42.84 -24.68 24.91
N PRO A 44 43.00 -25.96 24.58
CA PRO A 44 43.59 -26.38 23.32
C PRO A 44 42.81 -25.75 22.14
N PRO A 45 43.47 -25.41 21.02
CA PRO A 45 42.78 -24.86 19.87
C PRO A 45 41.73 -25.86 19.38
N VAL A 46 40.47 -25.44 19.41
CA VAL A 46 39.38 -26.25 18.87
C VAL A 46 39.56 -26.26 17.35
N GLU A 47 39.83 -27.39 16.76
CA GLU A 47 39.83 -27.55 15.31
C GLU A 47 38.37 -27.35 14.82
N TRP A 48 38.14 -26.32 14.04
CA TRP A 48 36.83 -25.97 13.47
C TRP A 48 36.18 -27.10 12.67
N LYS A 49 36.94 -28.13 12.29
CA LYS A 49 36.45 -29.30 11.57
C LYS A 49 35.61 -30.25 12.44
N GLU A 50 35.83 -30.27 13.75
CA GLU A 50 35.05 -31.14 14.65
C GLU A 50 33.73 -30.51 15.13
N MET A 51 33.55 -29.20 14.91
CA MET A 51 32.29 -28.51 15.21
C MET A 51 31.30 -28.53 14.06
N LEU A 52 31.71 -28.88 12.86
CA LEU A 52 30.87 -28.99 11.69
C LEU A 52 30.67 -30.47 11.36
N ASP A 53 29.83 -31.10 12.11
CA ASP A 53 29.27 -32.39 11.76
C ASP A 53 28.48 -32.24 10.44
N ASP A 54 28.58 -33.22 9.54
CA ASP A 54 27.92 -33.21 8.24
C ASP A 54 26.39 -32.98 8.36
N ASP A 55 25.80 -33.37 9.48
CA ASP A 55 24.40 -33.14 9.83
C ASP A 55 24.12 -31.66 10.12
N PHE A 56 25.05 -30.91 10.70
CA PHE A 56 24.91 -29.47 10.94
C PHE A 56 25.01 -28.69 9.65
N VAL A 57 25.95 -29.06 8.77
CA VAL A 57 26.09 -28.43 7.44
C VAL A 57 24.89 -28.74 6.57
N THR A 58 24.38 -29.96 6.58
CA THR A 58 23.18 -30.38 5.86
C THR A 58 21.95 -29.64 6.39
N ARG A 59 21.81 -29.47 7.70
CA ARG A 59 20.73 -28.66 8.32
C ARG A 59 20.82 -27.18 7.96
N ILE A 60 22.01 -26.62 7.81
CA ILE A 60 22.18 -25.22 7.36
C ILE A 60 21.90 -25.11 5.87
N LEU A 61 22.30 -26.06 5.05
CA LEU A 61 22.09 -26.03 3.61
C LEU A 61 20.64 -26.38 3.22
N ASP A 62 20.01 -27.31 3.94
CA ASP A 62 18.55 -27.54 3.84
C ASP A 62 17.72 -26.40 4.43
N GLY A 63 18.36 -25.57 5.21
CA GLY A 63 17.74 -24.49 5.96
C GLY A 63 17.67 -23.13 5.24
N ARG A 64 17.56 -23.04 3.92
CA ARG A 64 17.12 -21.82 3.23
C ARG A 64 15.63 -21.56 3.48
N ARG A 65 15.29 -21.55 4.76
CA ARG A 65 13.96 -21.27 5.27
C ARG A 65 13.88 -19.81 5.66
N ARG A 66 12.75 -19.20 5.38
CA ARG A 66 12.47 -17.85 5.84
C ARG A 66 12.71 -17.75 7.34
N PRO A 67 13.21 -16.63 7.87
CA PRO A 67 13.34 -16.43 9.31
C PRO A 67 12.00 -16.75 10.00
N GLY A 68 12.03 -17.61 11.01
CA GLY A 68 10.85 -18.03 11.76
C GLY A 68 10.33 -19.44 11.48
N TYR A 69 10.80 -20.14 10.45
CA TYR A 69 10.40 -21.52 10.20
C TYR A 69 11.27 -22.51 11.01
N ARG A 70 10.64 -23.26 11.92
CA ARG A 70 11.24 -24.40 12.64
C ARG A 70 10.46 -25.67 12.32
N PRO A 71 10.95 -26.55 11.41
CA PRO A 71 10.17 -27.70 10.95
C PRO A 71 10.00 -28.81 11.96
N ASP A 72 10.92 -28.99 12.85
CA ASP A 72 11.05 -30.24 13.62
C ASP A 72 10.86 -30.06 15.13
N LEU A 73 10.28 -28.96 15.58
CA LEU A 73 9.80 -28.90 16.94
C LEU A 73 8.49 -29.68 17.01
N PRO A 74 8.39 -30.69 17.93
CA PRO A 74 7.13 -31.35 18.18
C PRO A 74 6.06 -30.29 18.42
N GLU A 75 4.86 -30.47 17.83
CA GLU A 75 3.70 -29.64 18.11
C GLU A 75 3.50 -29.59 19.63
N ARG A 76 4.11 -28.63 20.28
CA ARG A 76 3.68 -28.25 21.61
C ARG A 76 2.33 -27.62 21.43
N SER A 77 1.33 -28.22 22.02
CA SER A 77 0.02 -27.61 22.10
C SER A 77 0.22 -26.20 22.71
N SER A 78 0.20 -25.20 21.85
CA SER A 78 0.48 -23.82 22.24
C SER A 78 -0.58 -23.29 23.23
N GLN A 79 -1.70 -23.98 23.34
CA GLN A 79 -2.78 -23.60 24.24
C GLN A 79 -2.45 -23.80 25.73
N ASP A 80 -1.70 -24.83 26.07
CA ASP A 80 -1.41 -25.13 27.48
C ASP A 80 -0.29 -24.26 28.09
N ASN A 81 0.50 -23.58 27.26
CA ASN A 81 1.66 -22.82 27.71
C ASN A 81 1.56 -21.30 27.56
N VAL A 82 0.49 -20.77 26.98
CA VAL A 82 0.32 -19.30 26.83
C VAL A 82 0.28 -18.59 28.20
N GLY A 83 -0.19 -19.26 29.23
CA GLY A 83 -0.16 -18.76 30.61
C GLY A 83 1.24 -18.86 31.27
N ALA A 84 2.05 -19.82 30.87
CA ALA A 84 3.38 -20.07 31.44
C ALA A 84 4.48 -19.24 30.75
N LEU A 85 4.23 -18.73 29.56
CA LEU A 85 5.15 -17.87 28.79
C LEU A 85 4.96 -16.38 29.07
N ARG A 86 4.24 -15.99 30.11
CA ARG A 86 4.40 -14.62 30.62
C ARG A 86 5.84 -14.51 31.11
N PRO A 87 6.72 -13.79 30.40
CA PRO A 87 8.02 -13.49 30.99
C PRO A 87 7.76 -12.82 32.33
N PRO A 88 8.52 -13.12 33.38
CA PRO A 88 8.41 -12.39 34.61
C PRO A 88 8.46 -10.90 34.27
N PRO A 89 7.67 -10.04 34.95
CA PRO A 89 7.77 -8.62 34.71
C PRO A 89 9.26 -8.27 34.77
N PRO A 90 9.78 -7.50 33.79
CA PRO A 90 11.16 -7.07 33.84
C PRO A 90 11.39 -6.50 35.23
N GLN A 91 12.43 -6.98 35.92
CA GLN A 91 12.78 -6.42 37.21
C GLN A 91 12.86 -4.92 37.02
N ALA A 92 12.15 -4.18 37.86
CA ALA A 92 12.24 -2.73 37.84
C ALA A 92 13.72 -2.39 38.08
N PHE A 93 14.44 -2.11 37.03
CA PHE A 93 15.78 -1.57 37.17
C PHE A 93 15.64 -0.20 37.81
N PRO A 94 16.47 0.12 38.80
CA PRO A 94 16.47 1.44 39.39
C PRO A 94 16.65 2.47 38.27
N GLY A 95 15.73 3.37 38.15
CA GLY A 95 15.61 4.49 37.24
C GLY A 95 16.23 4.30 35.86
N ILE A 96 15.40 4.31 34.83
CA ILE A 96 15.87 4.33 33.42
C ILE A 96 16.89 5.49 33.21
N GLU A 97 16.84 6.50 34.06
CA GLU A 97 17.70 7.68 34.05
C GLU A 97 19.13 7.40 34.54
N ASP A 98 19.32 6.38 35.37
CA ASP A 98 20.65 5.99 35.93
C ASP A 98 21.32 4.83 35.17
N GLN A 99 20.68 4.32 34.14
CA GLN A 99 21.31 3.27 33.33
C GLN A 99 22.40 3.88 32.46
N LEU A 100 23.60 3.33 32.57
CA LEU A 100 24.64 3.56 31.57
C LEU A 100 24.04 3.31 30.18
N PRO A 101 24.06 4.29 29.28
CA PRO A 101 23.52 4.09 27.95
C PRO A 101 24.16 2.84 27.35
N ILE A 102 23.33 1.89 26.96
CA ILE A 102 23.78 0.75 26.17
C ILE A 102 24.63 1.33 25.04
N PRO A 103 25.88 0.91 24.84
CA PRO A 103 26.72 1.48 23.81
C PRO A 103 25.99 1.28 22.47
N ASP A 104 25.51 2.39 21.95
CA ASP A 104 24.81 2.42 20.68
C ASP A 104 25.72 1.78 19.61
N ARG A 105 25.14 1.07 18.68
CA ARG A 105 25.88 0.43 17.58
C ARG A 105 26.89 1.37 16.93
N TRP A 106 26.52 2.62 16.73
CA TRP A 106 27.38 3.62 16.10
C TRP A 106 28.57 4.01 17.00
N ARG A 107 28.43 4.15 18.33
CA ARG A 107 29.54 4.42 19.26
C ARG A 107 30.53 3.27 19.31
N LEU A 108 30.02 2.05 19.40
CA LEU A 108 30.86 0.87 19.44
C LEU A 108 31.70 0.72 18.19
N ILE A 109 31.08 0.84 17.01
CA ILE A 109 31.75 0.69 15.72
C ILE A 109 32.75 1.82 15.48
N GLU A 110 32.43 3.05 15.89
CA GLU A 110 33.33 4.21 15.82
C GLU A 110 34.54 4.04 16.73
N THR A 111 34.31 3.66 17.99
CA THR A 111 35.38 3.43 18.98
C THR A 111 36.35 2.34 18.52
N LEU A 112 35.83 1.30 17.88
CA LEU A 112 36.64 0.21 17.35
C LEU A 112 37.34 0.55 16.03
N GLY A 113 36.98 1.67 15.38
CA GLY A 113 37.54 2.09 14.10
C GLY A 113 37.27 1.12 12.94
N VAL A 114 36.27 0.25 13.09
CA VAL A 114 35.99 -0.85 12.15
C VAL A 114 35.36 -0.35 10.86
N VAL A 115 34.56 0.71 10.92
CA VAL A 115 33.84 1.25 9.78
C VAL A 115 34.08 2.75 9.65
N LYS A 116 34.47 3.17 8.44
CA LYS A 116 34.57 4.58 8.08
C LYS A 116 33.21 5.07 7.58
N GLU A 117 32.81 6.24 8.05
CA GLU A 117 31.62 6.92 7.56
C GLU A 117 31.69 7.18 6.05
N ARG A 118 30.58 6.88 5.34
CA ARG A 118 30.41 7.15 3.91
C ARG A 118 29.02 7.71 3.67
N TRP A 119 28.93 8.99 3.41
CA TRP A 119 27.65 9.71 3.23
C TRP A 119 26.79 9.16 2.07
N PHE A 120 27.43 8.55 1.06
CA PHE A 120 26.73 7.99 -0.11
C PHE A 120 26.36 6.52 0.04
N ASP A 121 26.79 5.86 1.12
CA ASP A 121 26.57 4.43 1.34
C ASP A 121 25.54 4.24 2.46
N PRO A 122 24.34 3.72 2.16
CA PRO A 122 23.31 3.54 3.17
C PRO A 122 23.60 2.39 4.13
N TYR A 123 24.58 1.55 3.86
CA TYR A 123 24.90 0.36 4.66
C TYR A 123 26.09 0.55 5.62
N HIS A 124 26.83 1.64 5.45
CA HIS A 124 27.90 2.03 6.36
C HIS A 124 27.42 3.13 7.31
N GLN A 125 28.21 3.41 8.35
CA GLN A 125 27.86 4.51 9.24
C GLN A 125 27.66 5.80 8.46
N ASN A 126 26.45 6.35 8.56
CA ASN A 126 26.04 7.47 7.74
C ASN A 126 25.11 8.38 8.54
N THR A 127 25.53 9.62 8.78
CA THR A 127 24.74 10.62 9.49
C THR A 127 23.46 11.00 8.75
N LEU A 128 23.42 10.85 7.42
CA LEU A 128 22.19 11.05 6.63
C LEU A 128 21.17 9.91 6.78
N LYS A 129 21.56 8.81 7.41
CA LYS A 129 20.69 7.66 7.69
C LYS A 129 20.32 7.53 9.17
N GLY A 130 20.66 8.52 9.98
CA GLY A 130 20.39 8.52 11.41
C GLY A 130 21.28 7.58 12.21
N ASP A 131 22.40 7.14 11.67
CA ASP A 131 23.34 6.25 12.36
C ASP A 131 24.12 6.94 13.47
N ARG A 132 24.12 8.27 13.48
CA ARG A 132 24.73 9.11 14.50
C ARG A 132 23.82 10.27 14.86
N PRO A 133 23.86 10.77 16.09
CA PRO A 133 23.17 12.01 16.44
C PRO A 133 23.80 13.20 15.71
N ILE A 134 23.01 14.22 15.54
CA ILE A 134 23.43 15.47 14.91
C ILE A 134 24.46 16.16 15.80
N ASP A 135 25.61 16.50 15.20
CA ASP A 135 26.62 17.32 15.85
C ASP A 135 26.12 18.78 15.95
N ARG A 136 25.72 19.19 17.15
CA ARG A 136 25.15 20.51 17.41
C ARG A 136 26.13 21.66 17.11
N ASP A 137 27.40 21.43 17.26
CA ASP A 137 28.41 22.46 16.97
C ASP A 137 28.46 22.82 15.50
N LYS A 138 28.11 21.86 14.61
CA LYS A 138 28.01 22.07 13.17
C LYS A 138 26.69 22.69 12.72
N VAL A 139 25.60 22.55 13.52
CA VAL A 139 24.25 22.99 13.12
C VAL A 139 23.64 23.95 14.14
N LYS A 140 24.41 24.94 14.62
CA LYS A 140 23.99 25.94 15.63
C LYS A 140 22.72 26.74 15.27
N TRP A 141 22.40 26.81 13.98
CA TRP A 141 21.20 27.48 13.47
C TRP A 141 19.91 26.68 13.70
N LEU A 142 20.01 25.37 13.95
CA LEU A 142 18.85 24.51 14.17
C LEU A 142 18.42 24.62 15.64
N PRO A 143 17.16 24.96 15.96
CA PRO A 143 16.69 25.18 17.33
C PRO A 143 16.40 23.86 18.08
N ILE A 144 17.35 22.92 18.06
CA ILE A 144 17.25 21.63 18.75
C ILE A 144 17.94 21.69 20.11
N ARG A 145 17.38 21.01 21.11
CA ARG A 145 17.94 20.90 22.45
C ARG A 145 18.17 19.43 22.81
N GLY A 146 19.33 19.13 23.42
CA GLY A 146 19.75 17.75 23.72
C GLY A 146 20.66 17.19 22.62
N ASP A 147 21.32 16.08 22.91
CA ASP A 147 22.32 15.44 22.03
C ASP A 147 21.78 14.15 21.39
N ASP A 148 20.47 13.95 21.46
CA ASP A 148 19.72 12.76 21.05
C ASP A 148 18.85 13.01 19.81
N TRP A 149 19.26 13.93 18.95
CA TRP A 149 18.61 14.21 17.69
C TRP A 149 19.30 13.51 16.53
N PHE A 150 18.50 12.87 15.67
CA PHE A 150 18.95 12.13 14.49
C PHE A 150 18.29 12.70 13.25
N PHE A 151 19.06 12.78 12.16
CA PHE A 151 18.53 13.18 10.87
C PHE A 151 18.53 11.98 9.93
N VAL A 152 17.41 11.74 9.26
CA VAL A 152 17.26 10.67 8.27
C VAL A 152 16.85 11.27 6.95
N ALA A 153 17.61 11.02 5.91
CA ALA A 153 17.29 11.38 4.53
C ALA A 153 17.12 10.10 3.70
N ASN A 154 16.05 10.06 2.92
CA ASN A 154 15.78 9.03 1.95
C ASN A 154 15.57 9.68 0.57
N LEU A 155 16.12 9.06 -0.46
CA LEU A 155 15.89 9.46 -1.84
C LEU A 155 15.52 8.23 -2.65
N ILE A 156 14.39 8.30 -3.35
CA ILE A 156 13.93 7.22 -4.24
C ILE A 156 13.73 7.80 -5.62
N SER A 157 14.27 7.11 -6.62
CA SER A 157 14.04 7.36 -8.05
C SER A 157 13.27 6.17 -8.61
N ASP A 158 12.07 6.41 -9.12
CA ASP A 158 11.21 5.41 -9.71
C ASP A 158 10.91 5.75 -11.17
N ALA A 159 11.44 4.95 -12.07
CA ALA A 159 11.28 5.08 -13.51
C ALA A 159 10.37 3.97 -14.05
N VAL A 160 9.36 4.35 -14.82
CA VAL A 160 8.40 3.43 -15.44
C VAL A 160 8.28 3.70 -16.93
N VAL A 161 8.30 2.61 -17.70
CA VAL A 161 7.96 2.59 -19.13
C VAL A 161 6.89 1.53 -19.35
N GLU A 162 5.73 1.95 -19.89
CA GLU A 162 4.61 1.03 -20.08
C GLU A 162 3.89 1.25 -21.43
N PRO A 163 4.25 0.54 -22.49
CA PRO A 163 3.37 0.33 -23.63
C PRO A 163 2.22 -0.59 -23.25
N ARG A 164 0.99 -0.22 -23.62
CA ARG A 164 -0.21 -0.97 -23.26
C ARG A 164 -1.36 -0.78 -24.23
N THR A 165 -2.31 -1.71 -24.18
CA THR A 165 -3.57 -1.62 -24.90
C THR A 165 -4.72 -1.76 -23.92
N PHE A 166 -5.74 -0.90 -24.01
CA PHE A 166 -7.02 -1.01 -23.30
C PHE A 166 -8.04 -0.07 -23.96
N PRO A 167 -9.35 -0.27 -23.74
CA PRO A 167 -10.35 0.63 -24.28
C PRO A 167 -10.17 2.06 -23.80
N ILE A 168 -9.98 3.00 -24.73
CA ILE A 168 -9.77 4.42 -24.42
C ILE A 168 -11.08 5.16 -24.71
N PRO A 169 -11.74 5.78 -23.70
CA PRO A 169 -12.93 6.59 -23.93
C PRO A 169 -12.58 7.84 -24.73
N ASN A 170 -13.33 8.13 -25.77
CA ASN A 170 -13.18 9.35 -26.55
C ASN A 170 -14.56 9.98 -26.82
N GLY A 171 -14.57 11.23 -27.26
CA GLY A 171 -15.82 11.87 -27.74
C GLY A 171 -16.16 11.41 -29.16
N ILE A 172 -17.43 11.43 -29.48
CA ILE A 172 -17.98 11.04 -30.80
C ILE A 172 -17.25 11.73 -31.99
N GLN A 173 -16.67 12.89 -31.76
CA GLN A 173 -16.08 13.73 -32.82
C GLN A 173 -14.56 13.53 -32.99
N THR A 174 -13.95 12.63 -32.29
CA THR A 174 -12.49 12.55 -32.25
C THR A 174 -11.91 11.34 -32.95
N SER A 175 -12.73 10.36 -33.27
CA SER A 175 -12.27 9.16 -33.92
C SER A 175 -11.88 9.41 -35.37
N ALA A 176 -11.03 8.57 -35.94
CA ALA A 176 -10.73 8.52 -37.37
C ALA A 176 -11.96 8.17 -38.24
N ARG A 177 -13.13 8.02 -37.64
CA ARG A 177 -14.40 7.69 -38.30
C ARG A 177 -15.47 8.72 -37.93
N PRO A 178 -15.53 9.86 -38.63
CA PRO A 178 -16.57 10.87 -38.41
C PRO A 178 -17.99 10.29 -38.55
N GLY A 179 -18.86 10.65 -37.62
CA GLY A 179 -20.23 10.12 -37.58
C GLY A 179 -20.39 8.75 -36.89
N SER A 180 -19.34 8.21 -36.35
CA SER A 180 -19.41 7.00 -35.51
C SER A 180 -20.04 7.29 -34.15
N LEU A 181 -20.89 6.40 -33.67
CA LEU A 181 -21.47 6.45 -32.33
C LEU A 181 -20.58 5.79 -31.27
N ASP A 182 -19.37 5.39 -31.64
CA ASP A 182 -18.46 4.75 -30.68
C ASP A 182 -17.99 5.74 -29.62
N VAL A 183 -17.97 5.26 -28.40
CA VAL A 183 -17.41 5.97 -27.24
C VAL A 183 -15.98 5.56 -26.95
N PHE A 184 -15.43 4.60 -27.69
CA PHE A 184 -14.08 4.08 -27.55
C PHE A 184 -13.31 4.20 -28.86
N GLY A 185 -12.11 4.74 -28.78
CA GLY A 185 -11.19 4.86 -29.90
C GLY A 185 -10.17 3.73 -29.96
N LYS A 186 -9.07 3.98 -30.68
CA LYS A 186 -7.93 3.07 -30.71
C LYS A 186 -7.37 2.85 -29.31
N ASN A 187 -6.98 1.64 -29.01
CA ASN A 187 -6.68 1.15 -27.68
C ASN A 187 -5.20 1.23 -27.25
N ARG A 188 -4.29 1.64 -28.14
CA ARG A 188 -2.85 1.71 -27.85
C ARG A 188 -2.49 2.97 -27.06
N SER A 189 -1.61 2.83 -26.09
CA SER A 189 -1.00 3.96 -25.40
C SER A 189 0.42 3.62 -24.93
N VAL A 190 1.23 4.64 -24.75
CA VAL A 190 2.54 4.55 -24.14
C VAL A 190 2.63 5.52 -23.00
N VAL A 191 3.10 5.05 -21.87
CA VAL A 191 3.30 5.85 -20.68
C VAL A 191 4.75 5.78 -20.24
N LEU A 192 5.33 6.94 -20.02
CA LEU A 192 6.63 7.12 -19.38
C LEU A 192 6.41 7.93 -18.11
N SER A 193 6.97 7.48 -17.00
CA SER A 193 6.87 8.22 -15.74
C SER A 193 8.16 8.11 -14.97
N GLN A 194 8.64 9.24 -14.48
CA GLN A 194 9.76 9.35 -13.56
C GLN A 194 9.28 10.05 -12.29
N THR A 195 9.42 9.40 -11.14
CA THR A 195 9.12 10.01 -9.85
C THR A 195 10.37 10.04 -8.98
N LEU A 196 10.71 11.22 -8.48
CA LEU A 196 11.76 11.42 -7.48
C LEU A 196 11.09 11.72 -6.14
N ILE A 197 11.39 10.91 -5.12
CA ILE A 197 10.82 11.06 -3.78
C ILE A 197 11.95 11.37 -2.81
N GLY A 198 11.90 12.52 -2.17
CA GLY A 198 12.83 12.94 -1.12
C GLY A 198 12.12 12.96 0.23
N GLY A 199 12.54 12.09 1.14
CA GLY A 199 12.01 12.01 2.51
C GLY A 199 13.05 12.49 3.51
N PHE A 200 12.64 13.34 4.45
CA PHE A 200 13.48 13.88 5.52
C PHE A 200 12.76 13.68 6.85
N ALA A 201 13.48 13.13 7.82
CA ALA A 201 12.97 13.00 9.17
C ALA A 201 13.98 13.55 10.18
N LEU A 202 13.49 14.31 11.14
CA LEU A 202 14.24 14.77 12.30
C LEU A 202 13.63 14.10 13.53
N ILE A 203 14.39 13.21 14.14
CA ILE A 203 13.94 12.30 15.18
C ILE A 203 14.65 12.61 16.49
N LYS A 204 13.90 12.73 17.59
CA LYS A 204 14.44 12.87 18.93
C LYS A 204 14.25 11.61 19.74
N GLY A 205 15.29 11.20 20.45
CA GLY A 205 15.27 10.10 21.41
C GLY A 205 15.80 8.79 20.87
N ASN A 206 16.02 7.86 21.77
CA ASN A 206 16.47 6.51 21.43
C ASN A 206 15.26 5.66 21.01
N THR A 207 15.28 5.15 19.77
CA THR A 207 14.20 4.36 19.18
C THR A 207 14.41 2.85 19.30
N ALA A 208 15.45 2.39 20.01
CA ALA A 208 15.78 0.96 20.06
C ALA A 208 14.68 0.10 20.70
N PHE A 209 13.99 0.65 21.71
CA PHE A 209 12.97 -0.11 22.46
C PHE A 209 11.68 0.69 22.71
N LYS A 210 11.57 1.91 22.20
CA LYS A 210 10.39 2.76 22.35
C LYS A 210 10.22 3.61 21.08
N PRO A 211 9.03 4.17 20.83
CA PRO A 211 8.84 5.17 19.80
C PRO A 211 9.72 6.41 20.08
N PRO A 212 10.08 7.19 19.04
CA PRO A 212 10.77 8.45 19.23
C PRO A 212 9.95 9.40 20.11
N ASP A 213 10.62 10.22 20.92
CA ASP A 213 9.94 11.21 21.74
C ASP A 213 9.20 12.24 20.87
N VAL A 214 9.82 12.62 19.76
CA VAL A 214 9.24 13.48 18.73
C VAL A 214 9.85 13.11 17.38
N GLU A 215 9.02 13.09 16.34
CA GLU A 215 9.46 12.97 14.94
C GLU A 215 8.83 14.09 14.11
N TYR A 216 9.63 14.82 13.36
CA TYR A 216 9.19 15.72 12.29
C TYR A 216 9.54 15.07 10.96
N ARG A 217 8.54 14.91 10.08
CA ARG A 217 8.77 14.30 8.77
C ARG A 217 8.25 15.16 7.65
N LEU A 218 9.03 15.23 6.58
CA LEU A 218 8.65 15.86 5.32
C LEU A 218 9.03 14.93 4.17
N THR A 219 8.07 14.55 3.34
CA THR A 219 8.31 13.79 2.12
C THR A 219 7.72 14.52 0.93
N LEU A 220 8.59 14.86 -0.01
CA LEU A 220 8.25 15.52 -1.27
C LEU A 220 8.36 14.51 -2.41
N ALA A 221 7.46 14.57 -3.36
CA ALA A 221 7.50 13.75 -4.57
C ALA A 221 7.41 14.64 -5.81
N TYR A 222 8.40 14.56 -6.68
CA TYR A 222 8.42 15.23 -7.97
C TYR A 222 8.21 14.21 -9.07
N ASN A 223 7.10 14.34 -9.80
CA ASN A 223 6.76 13.46 -10.91
C ASN A 223 6.87 14.20 -12.24
N VAL A 224 7.48 13.54 -13.21
CA VAL A 224 7.43 13.92 -14.63
C VAL A 224 6.85 12.76 -15.39
N ASN A 225 5.77 12.99 -16.14
CA ASN A 225 5.13 11.95 -16.92
C ASN A 225 4.89 12.37 -18.36
N HIS A 226 4.98 11.39 -19.25
CA HIS A 226 4.65 11.53 -20.65
C HIS A 226 3.69 10.43 -21.06
N VAL A 227 2.59 10.83 -21.71
CA VAL A 227 1.57 9.90 -22.20
C VAL A 227 1.30 10.19 -23.67
N ASP A 228 1.30 9.14 -24.48
CA ASP A 228 0.92 9.18 -25.90
C ASP A 228 -0.27 8.24 -26.15
N VAL A 229 -1.31 8.77 -26.76
CA VAL A 229 -2.53 8.05 -27.15
C VAL A 229 -2.89 8.37 -28.60
N PRO A 230 -3.52 7.45 -29.35
CA PRO A 230 -3.76 7.65 -30.78
C PRO A 230 -4.91 8.61 -31.10
N GLU A 231 -5.75 8.97 -30.11
CA GLU A 231 -6.94 9.77 -30.32
C GLU A 231 -6.83 11.14 -29.63
N ARG A 232 -7.34 12.19 -30.29
CA ARG A 232 -7.45 13.52 -29.68
C ARG A 232 -8.61 13.57 -28.68
N ARG A 233 -8.61 14.58 -27.81
CA ARG A 233 -9.61 14.78 -26.75
C ARG A 233 -9.67 13.65 -25.70
N VAL A 234 -8.64 12.83 -25.64
CA VAL A 234 -8.47 11.81 -24.60
C VAL A 234 -7.71 12.40 -23.42
N LEU A 235 -6.62 13.10 -23.67
CA LEU A 235 -5.77 13.70 -22.64
C LEU A 235 -6.14 15.14 -22.28
N ASP A 236 -6.89 15.84 -23.14
CA ASP A 236 -7.33 17.23 -22.92
C ASP A 236 -8.67 17.42 -23.65
N VAL A 237 -9.60 18.13 -23.04
CA VAL A 237 -10.94 18.37 -23.60
C VAL A 237 -10.88 19.20 -24.91
N ARG A 238 -9.86 20.03 -25.06
CA ARG A 238 -9.68 20.91 -26.22
C ARG A 238 -9.20 20.13 -27.45
N PRO A 239 -9.91 20.20 -28.58
CA PRO A 239 -9.58 19.46 -29.80
C PRO A 239 -8.28 19.95 -30.47
N SER A 240 -7.82 21.15 -30.15
CA SER A 240 -6.57 21.72 -30.66
C SER A 240 -5.32 21.14 -29.97
N ARG A 241 -5.48 20.52 -28.83
CA ARG A 241 -4.37 19.89 -28.11
C ARG A 241 -3.91 18.61 -28.80
N PRO A 242 -2.62 18.28 -28.73
CA PRO A 242 -2.10 17.04 -29.30
C PRO A 242 -2.62 15.82 -28.57
N SER A 243 -2.42 14.64 -29.15
CA SER A 243 -2.73 13.35 -28.54
C SER A 243 -1.63 12.82 -27.60
N HIS A 244 -0.62 13.62 -27.35
CA HIS A 244 0.42 13.34 -26.36
C HIS A 244 0.50 14.49 -25.36
N ARG A 245 0.96 14.18 -24.14
CA ARG A 245 1.12 15.14 -23.05
C ARG A 245 2.38 14.84 -22.28
N THR A 246 3.16 15.86 -21.96
CA THR A 246 4.20 15.83 -20.93
C THR A 246 3.82 16.79 -19.83
N ASP A 247 3.88 16.35 -18.59
CA ASP A 247 3.54 17.15 -17.43
C ASP A 247 4.49 16.89 -16.28
N ALA A 248 4.57 17.84 -15.35
CA ALA A 248 5.43 17.72 -14.17
C ALA A 248 4.76 18.38 -12.96
N PHE A 249 4.84 17.72 -11.82
CA PHE A 249 4.25 18.20 -10.58
C PHE A 249 5.13 17.86 -9.37
N LEU A 250 5.17 18.78 -8.40
CA LEU A 250 5.80 18.58 -7.08
C LEU A 250 4.71 18.54 -6.01
N GLY A 251 4.51 17.37 -5.41
CA GLY A 251 3.51 17.14 -4.36
C GLY A 251 4.13 16.91 -2.99
N VAL A 252 3.40 17.30 -1.94
CA VAL A 252 3.74 16.99 -0.54
C VAL A 252 3.03 15.72 -0.13
N GLN A 253 3.78 14.64 0.08
CA GLN A 253 3.20 13.34 0.42
C GLN A 253 3.14 13.09 1.92
N GLU A 254 4.11 13.62 2.67
CA GLU A 254 4.10 13.62 4.12
C GLU A 254 4.60 14.97 4.63
N ALA A 255 3.93 15.50 5.63
CA ALA A 255 4.35 16.65 6.41
C ALA A 255 3.67 16.57 7.77
N PHE A 256 4.31 15.90 8.74
CA PHE A 256 3.68 15.64 10.02
C PHE A 256 4.64 15.76 11.20
N VAL A 257 4.03 15.91 12.36
CA VAL A 257 4.69 15.77 13.66
C VAL A 257 4.07 14.58 14.38
N ASP A 258 4.93 13.66 14.83
CA ASP A 258 4.58 12.56 15.73
C ASP A 258 5.12 12.88 17.11
N LYS A 259 4.29 12.78 18.12
CA LYS A 259 4.65 13.03 19.51
C LYS A 259 4.28 11.82 20.37
N HIS A 260 5.28 11.21 20.97
CA HIS A 260 5.09 10.24 22.03
C HIS A 260 4.47 10.92 23.26
N LEU A 261 3.30 10.45 23.70
CA LEU A 261 2.58 11.02 24.83
C LEU A 261 2.96 10.36 26.15
N GLY A 262 3.23 9.06 26.12
CA GLY A 262 3.64 8.32 27.29
C GLY A 262 3.67 6.82 27.09
N ASN A 263 4.32 6.15 28.04
CA ASN A 263 4.29 4.69 28.19
C ASN A 263 3.19 4.32 29.18
N ASP A 264 2.47 3.24 28.90
CA ASP A 264 1.39 2.74 29.73
C ASP A 264 1.79 1.56 30.60
N SER A 265 2.92 0.95 30.27
CA SER A 265 3.51 -0.15 31.05
C SER A 265 5.02 -0.20 30.89
N ASP A 266 5.69 -0.96 31.76
CA ASP A 266 7.12 -1.26 31.64
C ASP A 266 7.43 -2.25 30.49
N ARG A 267 6.43 -2.60 29.68
CA ARG A 267 6.48 -3.60 28.61
C ARG A 267 6.32 -3.03 27.22
N TYR A 268 6.79 -1.80 26.99
CA TYR A 268 6.72 -1.11 25.70
C TYR A 268 5.31 -0.74 25.21
N ASP A 269 4.30 -0.77 26.10
CA ASP A 269 2.98 -0.25 25.79
C ASP A 269 3.00 1.28 25.83
N PHE A 270 2.48 1.90 24.80
CA PHE A 270 2.59 3.34 24.63
C PHE A 270 1.37 3.92 23.92
N HIS A 271 1.29 5.24 23.94
CA HIS A 271 0.40 6.01 23.09
C HIS A 271 1.10 7.25 22.53
N SER A 272 0.78 7.54 21.27
CA SER A 272 1.34 8.64 20.49
C SER A 272 0.26 9.35 19.71
N ILE A 273 0.50 10.63 19.42
CA ILE A 273 -0.35 11.43 18.55
C ILE A 273 0.46 11.91 17.34
N ARG A 274 -0.16 11.81 16.15
CA ARG A 274 0.42 12.31 14.92
C ARG A 274 -0.52 13.31 14.26
N VAL A 275 0.03 14.45 13.83
CA VAL A 275 -0.74 15.54 13.23
C VAL A 275 -0.04 16.01 11.96
N GLY A 276 -0.79 16.14 10.88
CA GLY A 276 -0.29 16.60 9.60
C GLY A 276 -0.66 15.68 8.44
N ILE A 277 -0.02 15.88 7.28
CA ILE A 277 -0.17 15.01 6.11
C ILE A 277 0.60 13.72 6.38
N GLN A 278 -0.11 12.62 6.52
CA GLN A 278 0.45 11.36 6.97
C GLN A 278 -0.10 10.16 6.20
N PRO A 279 0.71 9.12 5.97
CA PRO A 279 0.23 7.88 5.37
C PRO A 279 -0.66 7.13 6.35
N PHE A 280 -1.73 6.58 5.83
CA PHE A 280 -2.63 5.72 6.59
C PHE A 280 -3.17 4.60 5.72
N GLN A 281 -3.10 3.39 6.24
CA GLN A 281 -3.71 2.20 5.66
C GLN A 281 -4.68 1.61 6.67
N SER A 282 -5.95 1.48 6.28
CA SER A 282 -7.04 1.07 7.18
C SER A 282 -7.11 -0.43 7.44
N ASP A 283 -6.53 -1.24 6.57
CA ASP A 283 -6.54 -2.71 6.65
C ASP A 283 -5.23 -3.32 6.15
N PHE A 284 -5.05 -4.64 6.31
CA PHE A 284 -3.80 -5.33 5.99
C PHE A 284 -3.40 -5.28 4.51
N ARG A 285 -4.36 -5.08 3.61
CA ARG A 285 -4.12 -5.14 2.15
C ARG A 285 -4.42 -3.85 1.41
N GLY A 286 -5.00 -2.85 2.07
CA GLY A 286 -5.32 -1.55 1.45
C GLY A 286 -6.59 -1.54 0.61
N PHE A 287 -7.60 -2.32 0.98
CA PHE A 287 -8.85 -2.42 0.22
C PHE A 287 -9.81 -1.25 0.43
N LEU A 288 -9.78 -0.58 1.60
CA LEU A 288 -10.77 0.45 1.90
C LEU A 288 -10.19 1.86 1.81
N PHE A 289 -9.11 2.13 2.57
CA PHE A 289 -8.49 3.45 2.62
C PHE A 289 -6.99 3.30 2.83
N ASN A 290 -6.23 3.66 1.80
CA ASN A 290 -4.77 3.58 1.80
C ASN A 290 -4.20 4.77 1.02
N ASP A 291 -3.95 5.87 1.73
CA ASP A 291 -3.45 7.12 1.13
C ASP A 291 -2.72 7.97 2.19
N SER A 292 -2.09 9.05 1.73
CA SER A 292 -1.51 10.09 2.58
C SER A 292 -2.43 11.31 2.62
N GLN A 293 -3.00 11.59 3.78
CA GLN A 293 -4.00 12.63 3.93
C GLN A 293 -3.70 13.51 5.15
N LEU A 294 -4.22 14.73 5.13
CA LEU A 294 -4.15 15.65 6.25
C LEU A 294 -5.03 15.15 7.40
N GLY A 295 -4.48 14.97 8.59
CA GLY A 295 -5.29 14.50 9.70
C GLY A 295 -4.59 14.47 11.04
N ILE A 296 -5.35 13.99 12.01
CA ILE A 296 -4.91 13.72 13.38
C ILE A 296 -5.12 12.24 13.65
N ARG A 297 -4.13 11.58 14.22
CA ARG A 297 -4.17 10.15 14.58
C ARG A 297 -3.64 9.96 15.99
N LEU A 298 -4.43 9.34 16.84
CA LEU A 298 -4.04 8.77 18.12
C LEU A 298 -3.85 7.28 17.96
N PHE A 299 -2.71 6.74 18.34
CA PHE A 299 -2.40 5.32 18.19
C PHE A 299 -1.50 4.83 19.31
N GLY A 300 -1.48 3.53 19.46
CA GLY A 300 -0.65 2.88 20.47
C GLY A 300 -0.87 1.40 20.53
N ASN A 301 -0.22 0.78 21.50
CA ASN A 301 -0.36 -0.62 21.83
C ASN A 301 -0.63 -0.84 23.32
N ARG A 302 -1.11 -2.04 23.64
CA ARG A 302 -1.52 -2.45 24.98
C ARG A 302 -1.21 -3.94 25.18
N ASP A 303 -1.05 -4.32 26.46
CA ASP A 303 -0.84 -5.69 26.92
C ASP A 303 0.36 -6.35 26.22
N ASN A 304 1.52 -5.69 26.29
CA ASN A 304 2.74 -6.15 25.66
C ASN A 304 2.58 -6.35 24.13
N ASN A 305 2.08 -5.30 23.49
CA ASN A 305 1.82 -5.26 22.03
C ASN A 305 0.76 -6.28 21.54
N ARG A 306 -0.04 -6.82 22.42
CA ARG A 306 -1.09 -7.79 22.08
C ARG A 306 -2.28 -7.13 21.39
N PHE A 307 -2.56 -5.89 21.80
CA PHE A 307 -3.56 -5.03 21.19
C PHE A 307 -2.88 -3.80 20.61
N GLN A 308 -3.26 -3.43 19.39
CA GLN A 308 -2.88 -2.17 18.77
C GLN A 308 -4.15 -1.43 18.39
N TYR A 309 -4.15 -0.12 18.50
CA TYR A 309 -5.31 0.69 18.15
C TYR A 309 -4.91 1.94 17.37
N ASN A 310 -5.86 2.41 16.54
CA ASN A 310 -5.80 3.69 15.87
C ASN A 310 -7.17 4.37 15.97
N LEU A 311 -7.15 5.64 16.30
CA LEU A 311 -8.29 6.55 16.21
C LEU A 311 -7.82 7.72 15.36
N ALA A 312 -8.43 7.95 14.21
CA ALA A 312 -7.96 8.98 13.30
C ALA A 312 -9.12 9.75 12.64
N ALA A 313 -8.83 11.00 12.35
CA ALA A 313 -9.70 11.87 11.56
C ALA A 313 -8.87 12.49 10.45
N PHE A 314 -9.30 12.32 9.21
CA PHE A 314 -8.63 12.82 8.02
C PHE A 314 -9.54 13.77 7.27
N TRP A 315 -8.92 14.82 6.74
CA TRP A 315 -9.49 15.74 5.77
C TRP A 315 -8.82 15.46 4.42
N ARG A 316 -9.58 15.02 3.43
CA ARG A 316 -9.02 14.62 2.14
C ARG A 316 -8.48 15.83 1.38
N LEU A 317 -7.26 15.66 0.86
CA LEU A 317 -6.60 16.64 0.00
C LEU A 317 -7.02 16.43 -1.47
N GLU A 318 -6.98 17.50 -2.24
CA GLU A 318 -7.00 17.40 -3.70
C GLU A 318 -5.72 16.74 -4.20
N LYS A 319 -5.83 16.15 -5.38
CA LYS A 319 -4.69 15.53 -6.08
C LYS A 319 -4.41 16.28 -7.38
N ASP A 320 -3.15 16.33 -7.74
CA ASP A 320 -2.79 16.78 -9.07
C ASP A 320 -3.32 15.82 -10.14
N THR A 321 -3.94 16.36 -11.15
CA THR A 321 -4.64 15.66 -12.21
C THR A 321 -3.80 14.60 -12.92
N ASN A 322 -2.54 14.90 -13.20
CA ASN A 322 -1.70 14.08 -14.07
C ASN A 322 -0.70 13.19 -13.33
N SER A 323 -0.37 13.51 -12.10
CA SER A 323 0.53 12.73 -11.27
C SER A 323 -0.17 11.94 -10.15
N GLY A 324 -1.38 12.35 -9.74
CA GLY A 324 -2.09 11.78 -8.59
C GLY A 324 -1.43 12.10 -7.25
N LEU A 325 -0.44 12.99 -7.23
CA LEU A 325 0.21 13.43 -6.00
C LEU A 325 -0.67 14.44 -5.25
N ASN A 326 -0.49 14.55 -3.93
CA ASN A 326 -1.22 15.55 -3.15
C ASN A 326 -0.90 16.96 -3.63
N ASP A 327 -1.94 17.72 -3.93
CA ASP A 327 -1.85 19.15 -4.27
C ASP A 327 -2.27 20.01 -3.07
N VAL A 328 -1.28 20.46 -2.31
CA VAL A 328 -1.48 21.31 -1.13
C VAL A 328 -1.72 22.79 -1.50
N THR A 329 -1.68 23.14 -2.76
CA THR A 329 -1.98 24.49 -3.23
C THR A 329 -3.47 24.74 -3.39
N GLN A 330 -4.25 23.67 -3.45
CA GLN A 330 -5.70 23.71 -3.51
C GLN A 330 -6.33 23.60 -2.11
N THR A 331 -7.57 24.05 -2.01
CA THR A 331 -8.38 23.86 -0.80
C THR A 331 -8.65 22.38 -0.61
N PRO A 332 -8.51 21.84 0.61
CA PRO A 332 -8.91 20.46 0.89
C PRO A 332 -10.38 20.23 0.55
N ARG A 333 -10.71 19.01 0.18
CA ARG A 333 -12.03 18.56 -0.25
C ARG A 333 -13.05 18.61 0.89
N ASP A 334 -14.32 18.84 0.60
CA ASP A 334 -15.41 18.62 1.56
C ASP A 334 -15.70 17.14 1.77
N ASP A 335 -14.64 16.38 2.07
CA ASP A 335 -14.64 14.94 2.24
C ASP A 335 -13.78 14.54 3.46
N PHE A 336 -14.45 13.99 4.49
CA PHE A 336 -13.83 13.66 5.76
C PHE A 336 -13.91 12.16 6.01
N VAL A 337 -12.86 11.60 6.62
CA VAL A 337 -12.79 10.19 6.99
C VAL A 337 -12.45 10.07 8.47
N LEU A 338 -13.38 9.50 9.24
CA LEU A 338 -13.16 9.15 10.64
C LEU A 338 -12.96 7.64 10.72
N THR A 339 -11.92 7.18 11.39
CA THR A 339 -11.64 5.74 11.48
C THR A 339 -11.20 5.32 12.87
N ALA A 340 -11.65 4.15 13.28
CA ALA A 340 -11.23 3.45 14.49
C ALA A 340 -10.86 2.02 14.13
N ASN A 341 -9.64 1.61 14.45
CA ASN A 341 -9.14 0.25 14.24
C ASN A 341 -8.65 -0.34 15.56
N LEU A 342 -8.98 -1.60 15.79
CA LEU A 342 -8.42 -2.38 16.88
C LEU A 342 -7.86 -3.69 16.32
N TYR A 343 -6.59 -3.91 16.54
CA TYR A 343 -5.88 -5.15 16.18
C TYR A 343 -5.66 -5.99 17.44
N ARG A 344 -5.77 -7.29 17.29
CA ARG A 344 -5.44 -8.27 18.32
C ARG A 344 -4.54 -9.35 17.73
N GLN A 345 -3.34 -9.46 18.28
CA GLN A 345 -2.39 -10.52 17.92
C GLN A 345 -2.83 -11.86 18.54
N ASP A 346 -2.45 -12.95 17.87
CA ASP A 346 -2.70 -14.32 18.30
C ASP A 346 -4.17 -14.62 18.60
N PHE A 347 -5.07 -14.14 17.74
CA PHE A 347 -6.51 -14.35 17.89
C PHE A 347 -7.20 -14.58 16.52
N PRO A 348 -8.12 -15.57 16.40
CA PRO A 348 -8.47 -16.61 17.40
C PRO A 348 -7.40 -17.71 17.57
N PHE A 349 -6.40 -17.75 16.71
CA PHE A 349 -5.31 -18.73 16.73
C PHE A 349 -3.97 -18.04 16.88
N VAL A 350 -3.00 -18.73 17.47
CA VAL A 350 -1.61 -18.26 17.55
C VAL A 350 -1.03 -18.09 16.14
N GLY A 351 -0.42 -16.94 15.89
CA GLY A 351 0.13 -16.56 14.60
C GLY A 351 -0.83 -15.83 13.66
N LEU A 352 -2.10 -15.64 14.07
CA LEU A 352 -3.07 -14.85 13.34
C LEU A 352 -3.34 -13.53 14.06
N THR A 353 -3.24 -12.42 13.36
CA THR A 353 -3.67 -11.11 13.85
C THR A 353 -5.03 -10.79 13.27
N SER A 354 -6.00 -10.53 14.15
CA SER A 354 -7.35 -10.09 13.76
C SER A 354 -7.47 -8.58 13.93
N GLN A 355 -8.28 -7.97 13.08
CA GLN A 355 -8.60 -6.55 13.11
C GLN A 355 -10.11 -6.37 13.04
N ILE A 356 -10.63 -5.46 13.85
CA ILE A 356 -11.97 -4.90 13.67
C ILE A 356 -11.81 -3.40 13.37
N SER A 357 -12.66 -2.87 12.50
CA SER A 357 -12.60 -1.47 12.13
C SER A 357 -13.98 -0.88 11.91
N ALA A 358 -14.10 0.41 12.19
CA ALA A 358 -15.25 1.23 11.83
C ALA A 358 -14.70 2.50 11.16
N THR A 359 -15.12 2.76 9.93
CA THR A 359 -14.70 3.94 9.18
C THR A 359 -15.94 4.66 8.67
N TRP A 360 -16.03 5.95 8.96
CA TRP A 360 -17.12 6.81 8.50
C TRP A 360 -16.58 7.83 7.49
N ASN A 361 -17.05 7.74 6.27
CA ASN A 361 -16.77 8.72 5.22
C ASN A 361 -17.94 9.70 5.12
N ILE A 362 -17.65 10.96 5.28
CA ILE A 362 -18.59 12.10 5.26
C ILE A 362 -18.23 12.97 4.05
N ASN A 363 -18.99 12.83 2.97
CA ASN A 363 -18.78 13.60 1.76
C ASN A 363 -19.87 14.68 1.61
N ARG A 364 -19.47 15.92 1.30
CA ARG A 364 -20.35 17.11 1.17
C ARG A 364 -20.12 17.91 -0.11
N GLU A 365 -19.59 17.27 -1.13
CA GLU A 365 -19.17 17.91 -2.39
C GLU A 365 -20.32 18.14 -3.40
N ARG A 366 -21.58 18.12 -2.97
CA ARG A 366 -22.75 18.22 -3.86
C ARG A 366 -22.74 19.45 -4.74
N ASP A 367 -22.36 20.59 -4.21
CA ASP A 367 -22.39 21.87 -4.92
C ASP A 367 -21.01 22.23 -5.50
N ASP A 368 -20.05 21.32 -5.38
CA ASP A 368 -18.70 21.49 -5.91
C ASP A 368 -18.65 21.08 -7.39
N ILE A 369 -18.24 22.01 -8.25
CA ILE A 369 -17.96 21.77 -9.67
C ILE A 369 -16.46 21.83 -9.85
N GLN A 370 -15.84 20.67 -9.83
CA GLN A 370 -14.40 20.55 -10.02
C GLN A 370 -14.07 20.14 -11.46
N ILE A 371 -13.24 20.97 -12.08
CA ILE A 371 -12.71 20.73 -13.43
C ILE A 371 -11.21 20.53 -13.31
N ASP A 372 -10.70 19.44 -13.86
CA ASP A 372 -9.28 19.11 -13.83
C ASP A 372 -8.43 20.02 -14.74
N HIS A 373 -7.12 19.94 -14.66
CA HIS A 373 -6.20 20.71 -15.50
C HIS A 373 -6.37 20.45 -17.00
N ASN A 374 -6.93 19.29 -17.37
CA ASN A 374 -7.17 18.90 -18.75
C ASN A 374 -8.57 19.31 -19.26
N GLY A 375 -9.39 19.94 -18.39
CA GLY A 375 -10.71 20.46 -18.70
C GLY A 375 -11.86 19.46 -18.53
N PHE A 376 -11.64 18.31 -17.90
CA PHE A 376 -12.69 17.32 -17.64
C PHE A 376 -13.30 17.50 -16.25
N PRO A 377 -14.62 17.27 -16.09
CA PRO A 377 -15.23 17.24 -14.77
C PRO A 377 -14.77 15.98 -14.01
N VAL A 378 -14.36 16.14 -12.76
CA VAL A 378 -13.81 15.05 -11.95
C VAL A 378 -14.79 14.49 -10.91
N ARG A 379 -15.87 15.23 -10.62
CA ARG A 379 -16.92 14.81 -9.66
C ARG A 379 -18.33 14.91 -10.26
N PRO A 380 -18.60 14.37 -11.47
CA PRO A 380 -19.95 14.44 -12.04
C PRO A 380 -20.90 13.54 -11.24
N ALA A 381 -21.97 14.12 -10.70
CA ALA A 381 -22.95 13.40 -9.90
C ALA A 381 -23.97 12.64 -10.74
N LEU A 382 -24.44 13.27 -11.83
CA LEU A 382 -25.56 12.78 -12.62
C LEU A 382 -25.19 12.67 -14.10
N LEU A 383 -26.03 11.97 -14.84
CA LEU A 383 -25.93 11.97 -16.30
C LEU A 383 -26.19 13.39 -16.83
N GLY A 384 -25.11 14.07 -17.23
CA GLY A 384 -25.19 15.44 -17.73
C GLY A 384 -25.09 16.53 -16.67
N ASP A 385 -24.95 16.21 -15.41
CA ASP A 385 -24.62 17.15 -14.34
C ASP A 385 -23.10 17.21 -14.09
N LEU A 386 -22.60 18.39 -13.77
CA LEU A 386 -21.18 18.62 -13.45
C LEU A 386 -20.92 18.66 -11.94
N ARG A 387 -21.97 18.72 -11.13
CA ARG A 387 -21.85 18.83 -9.68
C ARG A 387 -21.52 17.49 -9.05
N GLY A 388 -20.86 17.54 -7.91
CA GLY A 388 -20.56 16.38 -7.08
C GLY A 388 -21.80 15.80 -6.40
N ARG A 389 -21.58 14.71 -5.67
CA ARG A 389 -22.60 14.05 -4.81
C ARG A 389 -22.33 14.36 -3.35
N SER A 390 -23.28 13.97 -2.50
CA SER A 390 -23.16 14.12 -1.06
C SER A 390 -23.67 12.85 -0.38
N TYR A 391 -22.79 12.18 0.34
CA TYR A 391 -23.15 10.92 1.01
C TYR A 391 -22.51 10.78 2.39
N ASP A 392 -23.11 9.93 3.20
CA ASP A 392 -22.59 9.45 4.49
C ASP A 392 -22.55 7.94 4.46
N VAL A 393 -21.36 7.34 4.64
CA VAL A 393 -21.18 5.89 4.62
C VAL A 393 -20.35 5.42 5.80
N VAL A 394 -20.84 4.46 6.53
CA VAL A 394 -20.11 3.76 7.59
C VAL A 394 -19.70 2.39 7.05
N TYR A 395 -18.40 2.14 7.06
CA TYR A 395 -17.82 0.84 6.75
C TYR A 395 -17.49 0.12 8.05
N LEU A 396 -18.10 -1.04 8.28
CA LEU A 396 -17.76 -1.95 9.36
C LEU A 396 -16.89 -3.06 8.80
N GLY A 397 -15.69 -3.20 9.32
CA GLY A 397 -14.66 -4.09 8.79
C GLY A 397 -14.20 -5.14 9.77
N TYR A 398 -13.91 -6.33 9.24
CA TYR A 398 -13.12 -7.37 9.89
C TYR A 398 -11.97 -7.76 8.97
N GLY A 399 -10.76 -7.81 9.52
CA GLY A 399 -9.56 -8.25 8.83
C GLY A 399 -8.84 -9.34 9.62
N ALA A 400 -8.15 -10.20 8.90
CA ALA A 400 -7.25 -11.19 9.50
C ALA A 400 -6.00 -11.33 8.62
N ASP A 401 -4.83 -11.39 9.25
CA ASP A 401 -3.56 -11.62 8.56
C ASP A 401 -2.63 -12.44 9.43
N GLY A 402 -1.97 -13.46 8.85
CA GLY A 402 -1.03 -14.29 9.57
C GLY A 402 -0.97 -15.73 9.10
N ARG A 403 -0.73 -16.66 10.03
CA ARG A 403 -0.50 -18.09 9.74
C ARG A 403 -1.43 -18.98 10.54
N ILE A 404 -1.91 -20.01 9.89
CA ILE A 404 -2.61 -21.15 10.51
C ILE A 404 -1.82 -22.40 10.11
N GLY A 405 -0.99 -22.90 10.99
CA GLY A 405 -0.04 -23.97 10.68
C GLY A 405 0.93 -23.56 9.56
N ARG A 406 0.90 -24.24 8.42
CA ARG A 406 1.74 -23.95 7.23
C ARG A 406 1.08 -23.03 6.21
N LEU A 407 -0.18 -22.70 6.38
CA LEU A 407 -0.92 -21.81 5.49
C LEU A 407 -0.83 -20.37 5.98
N ASN A 408 -0.49 -19.45 5.10
CA ASN A 408 -0.68 -18.03 5.36
C ASN A 408 -2.08 -17.65 4.88
N LEU A 409 -2.77 -16.88 5.69
CA LEU A 409 -4.10 -16.36 5.40
C LEU A 409 -4.09 -14.85 5.54
N THR A 410 -4.65 -14.17 4.55
CA THR A 410 -5.09 -12.78 4.68
C THR A 410 -6.54 -12.70 4.26
N ALA A 411 -7.39 -12.03 5.04
CA ALA A 411 -8.79 -11.83 4.72
C ALA A 411 -9.23 -10.42 5.11
N SER A 412 -10.16 -9.85 4.34
CA SER A 412 -10.80 -8.56 4.62
C SER A 412 -12.28 -8.67 4.28
N LEU A 413 -13.15 -8.26 5.20
CA LEU A 413 -14.60 -8.23 5.04
C LEU A 413 -15.09 -6.84 5.38
N TYR A 414 -16.01 -6.27 4.59
CA TYR A 414 -16.62 -4.97 4.85
C TYR A 414 -18.12 -5.00 4.59
N ALA A 415 -18.85 -4.30 5.43
CA ALA A 415 -20.23 -3.89 5.18
C ALA A 415 -20.25 -2.36 5.09
N ALA A 416 -20.74 -1.82 3.99
CA ALA A 416 -20.92 -0.40 3.76
C ALA A 416 -22.40 -0.05 3.94
N LEU A 417 -22.71 0.79 4.91
CA LEU A 417 -24.06 1.20 5.28
C LEU A 417 -24.14 2.73 5.30
N GLY A 418 -25.09 3.30 4.58
CA GLY A 418 -25.15 4.74 4.50
C GLY A 418 -26.33 5.29 3.71
N ARG A 419 -26.17 6.55 3.32
CA ARG A 419 -27.15 7.27 2.52
C ARG A 419 -26.44 8.19 1.54
N ASP A 420 -26.74 8.02 0.26
CA ASP A 420 -26.49 9.05 -0.76
C ASP A 420 -27.69 10.01 -0.78
N ARG A 421 -27.41 11.31 -0.80
CA ARG A 421 -28.45 12.36 -0.84
C ARG A 421 -28.88 12.69 -2.25
N ASN A 422 -28.14 12.21 -3.24
CA ASN A 422 -28.31 12.56 -4.64
C ASN A 422 -27.76 11.44 -5.55
N SER A 423 -28.54 10.35 -5.65
CA SER A 423 -28.17 9.21 -6.50
C SER A 423 -27.95 9.61 -7.95
N ILE A 424 -26.96 9.00 -8.61
CA ILE A 424 -26.56 9.26 -10.00
C ILE A 424 -27.72 9.12 -10.97
N PHE A 425 -28.60 8.13 -10.78
CA PHE A 425 -29.66 7.79 -11.75
C PHE A 425 -30.98 8.46 -11.45
N THR A 426 -31.32 8.61 -10.17
CA THR A 426 -32.67 9.06 -9.78
C THR A 426 -32.71 10.51 -9.33
N SER A 427 -31.57 11.15 -9.04
CA SER A 427 -31.48 12.47 -8.39
C SER A 427 -32.20 12.54 -7.05
N ARG A 428 -32.46 11.40 -6.42
CA ARG A 428 -33.17 11.28 -5.14
C ARG A 428 -32.25 10.70 -4.08
N PRO A 429 -32.55 10.89 -2.79
CA PRO A 429 -31.84 10.19 -1.75
C PRO A 429 -32.01 8.67 -1.85
N ALA A 430 -30.89 7.95 -1.78
CA ALA A 430 -30.86 6.49 -1.77
C ALA A 430 -30.14 5.96 -0.52
N ARG A 431 -30.43 4.73 -0.14
CA ARG A 431 -29.76 4.03 0.95
C ARG A 431 -28.59 3.23 0.38
N ILE A 432 -27.41 3.38 0.96
CA ILE A 432 -26.26 2.58 0.58
C ILE A 432 -26.25 1.31 1.42
N ARG A 433 -26.21 0.16 0.76
CA ARG A 433 -26.14 -1.17 1.38
C ARG A 433 -25.29 -2.08 0.54
N ALA A 434 -24.00 -2.14 0.82
CA ALA A 434 -23.05 -2.89 0.03
C ALA A 434 -22.15 -3.75 0.89
N GLY A 435 -21.57 -4.79 0.29
CA GLY A 435 -20.71 -5.75 0.95
C GLY A 435 -19.48 -6.08 0.15
N PHE A 436 -18.38 -6.36 0.84
CA PHE A 436 -17.10 -6.74 0.26
C PHE A 436 -16.47 -7.87 1.06
N GLY A 437 -15.86 -8.80 0.35
CA GLY A 437 -15.03 -9.85 0.95
C GLY A 437 -13.87 -10.19 0.04
N ALA A 438 -12.65 -10.28 0.59
CA ALA A 438 -11.48 -10.78 -0.10
C ALA A 438 -10.67 -11.67 0.83
N ALA A 439 -10.12 -12.75 0.28
CA ALA A 439 -9.24 -13.65 1.01
C ALA A 439 -8.14 -14.18 0.09
N GLU A 440 -6.95 -14.29 0.62
CA GLU A 440 -5.80 -14.92 -0.03
C GLU A 440 -5.20 -15.96 0.90
N LEU A 441 -5.11 -17.19 0.42
CA LEU A 441 -4.40 -18.28 1.06
C LEU A 441 -3.08 -18.49 0.34
N SER A 442 -1.99 -18.64 1.08
CA SER A 442 -0.71 -19.02 0.46
C SER A 442 0.01 -20.09 1.24
N TYR A 443 0.77 -20.88 0.50
CA TYR A 443 1.59 -21.97 1.02
C TYR A 443 3.03 -21.79 0.54
N ASP A 444 3.95 -21.74 1.51
CA ASP A 444 5.37 -21.62 1.24
C ASP A 444 6.02 -23.01 1.17
N GLN A 445 6.64 -23.32 0.04
CA GLN A 445 7.41 -24.53 -0.22
C GLN A 445 8.82 -24.14 -0.65
N ASP A 446 9.77 -24.09 0.28
CA ASP A 446 11.18 -23.70 0.06
C ASP A 446 11.31 -22.34 -0.68
N TRP A 447 11.71 -22.36 -1.93
CA TRP A 447 11.87 -21.21 -2.79
C TRP A 447 10.60 -20.82 -3.58
N MET A 448 9.49 -21.54 -3.36
CA MET A 448 8.22 -21.35 -4.03
C MET A 448 7.13 -20.92 -3.06
N ARG A 449 6.28 -20.03 -3.47
CA ARG A 449 5.01 -19.70 -2.80
C ARG A 449 3.87 -19.87 -3.77
N PHE A 450 2.87 -20.63 -3.39
CA PHE A 450 1.62 -20.77 -4.13
C PHE A 450 0.53 -19.97 -3.44
N ARG A 451 -0.33 -19.32 -4.23
CA ARG A 451 -1.41 -18.46 -3.75
C ARG A 451 -2.73 -18.82 -4.39
N LEU A 452 -3.82 -18.75 -3.60
CA LEU A 452 -5.19 -18.78 -4.07
C LEU A 452 -5.87 -17.52 -3.55
N SER A 453 -6.51 -16.78 -4.43
CA SER A 453 -7.14 -15.49 -4.12
C SER A 453 -8.60 -15.52 -4.54
N GLY A 454 -9.48 -14.96 -3.69
CA GLY A 454 -10.89 -14.78 -3.97
C GLY A 454 -11.34 -13.38 -3.53
N LEU A 455 -12.14 -12.70 -4.35
CA LEU A 455 -12.72 -11.40 -4.05
C LEU A 455 -14.18 -11.39 -4.50
N TYR A 456 -15.03 -10.80 -3.67
CA TYR A 456 -16.44 -10.55 -3.95
C TYR A 456 -16.78 -9.12 -3.50
N ALA A 457 -17.19 -8.28 -4.45
CA ALA A 457 -17.76 -6.97 -4.19
C ALA A 457 -19.17 -6.92 -4.77
N THR A 458 -20.15 -6.52 -3.97
CA THR A 458 -21.53 -6.42 -4.44
C THR A 458 -21.68 -5.37 -5.55
N GLY A 459 -22.58 -5.62 -6.48
CA GLY A 459 -23.03 -4.67 -7.49
C GLY A 459 -24.43 -4.13 -7.20
N ASP A 460 -24.82 -3.10 -7.91
CA ASP A 460 -26.13 -2.51 -7.84
C ASP A 460 -27.07 -3.18 -8.88
N GLY A 461 -28.07 -3.88 -8.39
CA GLY A 461 -28.98 -4.68 -9.21
C GLY A 461 -30.16 -3.91 -9.80
N ASP A 462 -30.46 -2.70 -9.30
CA ASP A 462 -31.50 -1.81 -9.86
C ASP A 462 -31.13 -0.33 -9.63
N PRO A 463 -30.48 0.32 -10.61
CA PRO A 463 -30.05 1.72 -10.48
C PRO A 463 -31.19 2.73 -10.29
N TYR A 464 -32.45 2.34 -10.47
CA TYR A 464 -33.61 3.22 -10.36
C TYR A 464 -34.40 3.07 -9.05
N ASP A 465 -34.05 2.12 -8.20
CA ASP A 465 -34.66 1.98 -6.89
C ASP A 465 -34.08 2.97 -5.84
N ASP A 466 -34.37 2.81 -4.57
CA ASP A 466 -33.89 3.64 -3.46
C ASP A 466 -32.71 3.03 -2.70
N VAL A 467 -32.06 2.02 -3.27
CA VAL A 467 -30.94 1.29 -2.67
C VAL A 467 -29.75 1.21 -3.64
N GLU A 468 -28.64 1.76 -3.27
CA GLU A 468 -27.37 1.62 -3.99
C GLU A 468 -26.61 0.43 -3.41
N GLY A 469 -26.50 -0.66 -4.19
CA GLY A 469 -25.98 -1.96 -3.75
C GLY A 469 -24.52 -2.22 -4.09
N GLY A 470 -23.88 -1.39 -4.90
CA GLY A 470 -22.53 -1.58 -5.35
C GLY A 470 -21.49 -1.18 -4.31
N PHE A 471 -20.62 -2.09 -3.90
CA PHE A 471 -19.53 -1.76 -2.98
C PHE A 471 -18.50 -0.89 -3.68
N ASP A 472 -18.14 0.21 -3.03
CA ASP A 472 -17.01 1.04 -3.45
C ASP A 472 -16.20 1.51 -2.23
N ALA A 473 -14.88 1.53 -2.36
CA ALA A 473 -13.97 1.95 -1.32
C ALA A 473 -13.82 3.47 -1.27
N ILE A 474 -13.18 4.00 -0.23
CA ILE A 474 -12.88 5.43 -0.12
C ILE A 474 -11.71 5.78 -1.03
N PHE A 475 -10.58 5.08 -0.87
CA PHE A 475 -9.40 5.20 -1.71
C PHE A 475 -8.53 3.95 -1.54
N GLU A 476 -8.77 2.97 -2.38
CA GLU A 476 -8.09 1.68 -2.31
C GLU A 476 -6.72 1.69 -3.01
N ASN A 477 -5.80 0.92 -2.45
CA ASN A 477 -4.53 0.57 -3.08
C ASN A 477 -4.17 -0.88 -2.71
N PRO A 478 -4.93 -1.87 -3.21
CA PRO A 478 -4.80 -3.22 -2.71
C PRO A 478 -3.54 -3.92 -3.19
N VAL A 479 -2.90 -4.65 -2.27
CA VAL A 479 -1.81 -5.58 -2.55
C VAL A 479 -2.39 -6.99 -2.52
N PHE A 480 -2.96 -7.44 -3.65
CA PHE A 480 -3.76 -8.65 -3.73
C PHE A 480 -3.78 -9.22 -5.15
N ALA A 481 -3.83 -10.56 -5.30
CA ALA A 481 -3.99 -11.27 -6.57
C ALA A 481 -3.09 -10.75 -7.72
N GLY A 482 -1.82 -10.51 -7.44
CA GLY A 482 -0.86 -10.00 -8.42
C GLY A 482 -0.89 -8.49 -8.64
N ALA A 483 -1.27 -7.72 -7.61
CA ALA A 483 -1.50 -6.27 -7.63
C ALA A 483 -0.57 -5.44 -8.51
N ASP A 484 0.73 -5.67 -8.44
CA ASP A 484 1.71 -4.86 -9.18
C ASP A 484 1.84 -5.22 -10.67
N THR A 485 1.32 -6.36 -11.07
CA THR A 485 1.52 -6.92 -12.41
C THR A 485 0.23 -7.23 -13.13
N SER A 486 -0.84 -7.54 -12.38
CA SER A 486 -2.13 -7.90 -12.96
C SER A 486 -2.77 -6.73 -13.73
N TYR A 487 -3.49 -7.06 -14.77
CA TYR A 487 -4.15 -6.08 -15.61
C TYR A 487 -5.34 -5.42 -14.88
N TRP A 488 -6.14 -6.21 -14.18
CA TRP A 488 -7.39 -5.78 -13.55
C TRP A 488 -7.22 -4.69 -12.50
N ILE A 489 -6.05 -4.63 -11.86
CA ILE A 489 -5.80 -3.65 -10.81
C ILE A 489 -5.01 -2.44 -11.30
N ARG A 490 -4.13 -2.66 -12.30
CA ARG A 490 -3.29 -1.58 -12.83
C ARG A 490 -3.98 -0.72 -13.87
N GLN A 491 -4.89 -1.32 -14.64
CA GLN A 491 -5.52 -0.64 -15.75
C GLN A 491 -6.93 -0.22 -15.38
N THR A 492 -7.20 1.07 -15.44
CA THR A 492 -8.56 1.58 -15.34
C THR A 492 -9.24 1.38 -16.68
N ILE A 493 -10.09 0.38 -16.79
CA ILE A 493 -10.87 0.10 -17.99
C ILE A 493 -12.29 0.63 -17.74
N PRO A 494 -12.70 1.72 -18.39
CA PRO A 494 -14.04 2.27 -18.21
C PRO A 494 -15.07 1.38 -18.91
N PHE A 495 -16.04 0.88 -18.19
CA PHE A 495 -17.17 0.13 -18.75
C PHE A 495 -18.24 1.06 -19.33
N ALA A 496 -18.31 2.29 -18.86
CA ALA A 496 -19.15 3.31 -19.42
C ALA A 496 -18.28 4.48 -19.90
N GLY A 497 -18.40 4.85 -21.14
CA GLY A 497 -17.73 6.01 -21.71
C GLY A 497 -18.31 7.34 -21.21
N GLY A 498 -17.71 8.44 -21.61
CA GLY A 498 -18.27 9.77 -21.37
C GLY A 498 -18.07 10.36 -19.99
N GLY A 499 -17.07 9.92 -19.22
CA GLY A 499 -16.72 10.52 -17.92
C GLY A 499 -17.45 9.93 -16.73
N ARG A 500 -17.93 8.71 -16.83
CA ARG A 500 -18.62 8.02 -15.74
C ARG A 500 -17.65 7.13 -14.98
N ALA A 501 -17.74 7.15 -13.65
CA ALA A 501 -16.83 6.46 -12.73
C ALA A 501 -17.13 4.96 -12.60
N ILE A 502 -17.42 4.28 -13.69
CA ILE A 502 -17.62 2.84 -13.70
C ILE A 502 -16.52 2.20 -14.52
N SER A 503 -15.68 1.45 -13.85
CA SER A 503 -14.51 0.79 -14.41
C SER A 503 -14.24 -0.53 -13.72
N ILE A 504 -13.29 -1.30 -14.23
CA ILE A 504 -12.90 -2.60 -13.70
C ILE A 504 -12.30 -2.50 -12.27
N ASN A 505 -11.65 -1.39 -11.97
CA ASN A 505 -11.31 -1.02 -10.61
C ASN A 505 -11.60 0.47 -10.39
N GLY A 506 -11.95 0.82 -9.18
CA GLY A 506 -12.26 2.21 -8.81
C GLY A 506 -11.01 3.09 -8.76
N ARG A 507 -9.83 2.46 -8.69
CA ARG A 507 -8.56 3.13 -8.74
C ARG A 507 -8.08 3.29 -10.16
N ASN A 508 -7.46 4.37 -10.40
CA ASN A 508 -7.15 4.79 -11.74
C ASN A 508 -5.76 4.33 -12.15
N GLY A 509 -5.66 3.83 -13.35
CA GLY A 509 -4.40 3.73 -14.06
C GLY A 509 -3.84 5.11 -14.41
N ILE A 510 -2.79 5.13 -15.21
CA ILE A 510 -2.09 6.38 -15.58
C ILE A 510 -2.95 7.35 -16.39
N LEU A 511 -4.06 6.91 -16.96
CA LEU A 511 -5.04 7.78 -17.65
C LEU A 511 -6.24 8.16 -16.78
N ASN A 512 -6.12 8.02 -15.48
CA ASN A 512 -7.17 8.34 -14.50
C ASN A 512 -7.65 9.78 -14.55
N SER A 513 -6.76 10.71 -14.86
CA SER A 513 -7.09 12.12 -15.03
C SER A 513 -8.06 12.43 -16.16
N LEU A 514 -8.41 11.42 -16.96
CA LEU A 514 -9.35 11.63 -18.05
C LEU A 514 -10.78 11.76 -17.59
N ARG A 515 -11.15 11.12 -16.51
CA ARG A 515 -12.54 11.06 -16.04
C ARG A 515 -12.56 10.75 -14.55
N SER A 516 -13.57 11.15 -13.86
CA SER A 516 -13.92 10.90 -12.47
C SER A 516 -13.11 9.79 -11.76
N SER A 517 -11.87 10.07 -11.45
CA SER A 517 -10.99 9.14 -10.78
C SER A 517 -11.18 9.16 -9.27
N LYS A 518 -10.81 8.08 -8.57
CA LYS A 518 -10.80 8.08 -7.10
C LYS A 518 -9.86 9.11 -6.51
N GLU A 519 -8.81 9.47 -7.21
CA GLU A 519 -7.85 10.49 -6.76
C GLU A 519 -8.51 11.85 -6.64
N GLU A 520 -9.31 12.24 -7.61
CA GLU A 520 -10.06 13.49 -7.64
C GLU A 520 -11.58 13.28 -7.56
N GLY A 521 -12.07 12.06 -7.86
CA GLY A 521 -13.49 11.70 -7.90
C GLY A 521 -14.06 11.25 -6.56
N GLN A 522 -15.27 10.72 -6.60
CA GLN A 522 -16.06 10.27 -5.46
C GLN A 522 -16.31 8.77 -5.53
N SER A 523 -16.61 8.16 -4.38
CA SER A 523 -17.09 6.77 -4.35
C SER A 523 -18.42 6.62 -5.09
N ASN A 524 -18.59 5.53 -5.82
CA ASN A 524 -19.76 5.26 -6.63
C ASN A 524 -20.40 3.93 -6.21
N PHE A 525 -21.57 4.00 -5.59
CA PHE A 525 -22.30 2.83 -5.11
C PHE A 525 -23.31 2.27 -6.14
N ASN A 526 -23.44 2.95 -7.30
CA ASN A 526 -24.14 2.42 -8.47
C ASN A 526 -23.11 1.81 -9.44
N ASN A 527 -22.47 0.73 -9.09
CA ASN A 527 -21.46 0.05 -9.88
C ASN A 527 -21.82 -1.44 -10.06
N PRO A 528 -21.24 -2.14 -11.03
CA PRO A 528 -21.57 -3.53 -11.31
C PRO A 528 -21.03 -4.54 -10.28
N GLY A 529 -20.22 -4.09 -9.32
CA GLY A 529 -19.47 -5.00 -8.46
C GLY A 529 -18.50 -5.89 -9.24
N THR A 530 -17.71 -6.68 -8.52
CA THR A 530 -16.69 -7.55 -9.13
C THR A 530 -16.53 -8.83 -8.34
N ILE A 531 -16.43 -9.94 -9.04
CA ILE A 531 -16.04 -11.24 -8.49
C ILE A 531 -14.70 -11.61 -9.13
N LEU A 532 -13.74 -12.06 -8.33
CA LEU A 532 -12.45 -12.56 -8.81
C LEU A 532 -12.12 -13.87 -8.12
N VAL A 533 -11.66 -14.83 -8.90
CA VAL A 533 -11.00 -16.04 -8.42
C VAL A 533 -9.66 -16.15 -9.10
N GLY A 534 -8.59 -16.30 -8.31
CA GLY A 534 -7.24 -16.27 -8.83
C GLY A 534 -6.33 -17.31 -8.19
N ALA A 535 -5.31 -17.68 -8.95
CA ALA A 535 -4.18 -18.48 -8.50
C ALA A 535 -2.88 -17.80 -8.91
N GLY A 536 -1.84 -17.95 -8.10
CA GLY A 536 -0.54 -17.36 -8.40
C GLY A 536 0.61 -18.14 -7.79
N GLY A 537 1.81 -17.80 -8.23
CA GLY A 537 3.04 -18.34 -7.68
C GLY A 537 4.17 -17.32 -7.68
N ASP A 538 4.98 -17.34 -6.62
CA ASP A 538 6.23 -16.60 -6.53
C ASP A 538 7.36 -17.62 -6.44
N PHE A 539 8.38 -17.45 -7.26
CA PHE A 539 9.51 -18.36 -7.41
C PHE A 539 10.81 -17.59 -7.20
N ASP A 540 11.48 -17.79 -6.07
CA ASP A 540 12.78 -17.20 -5.75
C ASP A 540 13.89 -18.04 -6.42
N LEU A 541 14.16 -17.77 -7.72
CA LEU A 541 15.14 -18.52 -8.50
C LEU A 541 16.56 -18.37 -7.97
N SER A 542 16.85 -17.23 -7.37
CA SER A 542 18.08 -16.92 -6.66
C SER A 542 17.81 -15.83 -5.60
N PRO A 543 18.75 -15.51 -4.70
CA PRO A 543 18.61 -14.38 -3.79
C PRO A 543 18.38 -13.03 -4.50
N GLU A 544 18.81 -12.93 -5.74
CA GLU A 544 18.71 -11.72 -6.56
C GLU A 544 17.48 -11.71 -7.47
N MET A 545 16.89 -12.87 -7.78
CA MET A 545 15.90 -12.98 -8.85
C MET A 545 14.65 -13.74 -8.40
N ARG A 546 13.50 -13.09 -8.56
CA ARG A 546 12.16 -13.67 -8.34
C ARG A 546 11.35 -13.60 -9.61
N VAL A 547 10.57 -14.64 -9.86
CA VAL A 547 9.51 -14.64 -10.87
C VAL A 547 8.17 -14.78 -10.15
N SER A 548 7.21 -13.92 -10.51
CA SER A 548 5.83 -13.96 -10.02
C SER A 548 4.87 -14.21 -11.16
N THR A 549 3.89 -15.08 -10.95
CA THR A 549 2.84 -15.38 -11.93
C THR A 549 1.47 -15.25 -11.30
N ASN A 550 0.48 -14.80 -12.07
CA ASN A 550 -0.91 -14.70 -11.60
C ASN A 550 -1.86 -15.07 -12.74
N PHE A 551 -2.93 -15.78 -12.40
CA PHE A 551 -4.00 -16.25 -13.26
C PHE A 551 -5.31 -15.92 -12.54
N ASN A 552 -6.01 -14.88 -12.98
CA ASN A 552 -7.26 -14.42 -12.38
C ASN A 552 -8.38 -14.56 -13.39
N HIS A 553 -9.55 -14.98 -12.95
CA HIS A 553 -10.77 -14.86 -13.71
C HIS A 553 -11.72 -13.90 -13.03
N LEU A 554 -12.33 -13.00 -13.81
CA LEU A 554 -13.17 -11.91 -13.30
C LEU A 554 -14.56 -11.97 -13.89
N TRP A 555 -15.54 -11.61 -13.06
CA TRP A 555 -16.93 -11.43 -13.46
C TRP A 555 -17.48 -10.13 -12.85
N PHE A 556 -18.43 -9.51 -13.53
CA PHE A 556 -19.33 -8.57 -12.89
C PHE A 556 -20.20 -9.33 -11.90
N GLN A 557 -20.50 -8.72 -10.75
CA GLN A 557 -21.46 -9.31 -9.82
C GLN A 557 -22.90 -9.09 -10.31
N ASP A 558 -23.18 -7.87 -10.83
CA ASP A 558 -24.42 -7.50 -11.49
C ASP A 558 -24.15 -6.59 -12.67
N THR A 559 -24.98 -6.63 -13.72
CA THR A 559 -24.78 -5.81 -14.93
C THR A 559 -25.90 -4.78 -15.15
N ALA A 560 -26.87 -4.65 -14.24
CA ALA A 560 -27.99 -3.73 -14.39
C ALA A 560 -27.56 -2.29 -14.63
N THR A 561 -26.59 -1.79 -13.87
CA THR A 561 -26.03 -0.45 -14.05
C THR A 561 -25.40 -0.26 -15.43
N LEU A 562 -24.66 -1.26 -15.91
CA LEU A 562 -24.05 -1.22 -17.24
C LEU A 562 -25.08 -1.23 -18.36
N GLN A 563 -26.12 -2.05 -18.21
CA GLN A 563 -27.25 -2.14 -19.16
C GLN A 563 -27.94 -0.78 -19.33
N VAL A 564 -28.19 -0.09 -18.23
CA VAL A 564 -28.80 1.25 -18.25
C VAL A 564 -27.87 2.26 -18.93
N LEU A 565 -26.59 2.28 -18.55
CA LEU A 565 -25.63 3.25 -19.08
C LEU A 565 -25.30 3.03 -20.56
N ARG A 566 -25.38 1.81 -21.02
CA ARG A 566 -25.15 1.43 -22.42
C ARG A 566 -26.44 1.44 -23.25
N SER A 567 -27.59 1.51 -22.59
CA SER A 567 -28.92 1.33 -23.22
C SER A 567 -29.05 -0.03 -23.91
N GLU A 568 -28.55 -1.07 -23.27
CA GLU A 568 -28.55 -2.46 -23.75
C GLU A 568 -29.42 -3.33 -22.82
N GLY A 569 -30.19 -4.26 -23.40
CA GLY A 569 -31.15 -5.05 -22.62
C GLY A 569 -30.54 -6.23 -21.86
N SER A 570 -29.33 -6.62 -22.19
CA SER A 570 -28.62 -7.75 -21.53
C SER A 570 -27.14 -7.65 -21.78
N ILE A 571 -26.36 -7.72 -20.72
CA ILE A 571 -24.88 -7.78 -20.76
C ILE A 571 -24.48 -8.99 -19.92
N PRO A 572 -23.74 -9.97 -20.46
CA PRO A 572 -23.23 -11.10 -19.69
C PRO A 572 -22.25 -10.67 -18.59
N THR A 573 -22.14 -11.47 -17.54
CA THR A 573 -21.28 -11.15 -16.40
C THR A 573 -19.80 -11.42 -16.60
N ASP A 574 -19.43 -12.25 -17.60
CA ASP A 574 -18.03 -12.68 -17.80
C ASP A 574 -17.13 -11.55 -18.30
N ILE A 575 -16.23 -11.04 -17.44
CA ILE A 575 -15.21 -10.06 -17.81
C ILE A 575 -14.05 -10.73 -18.54
N GLY A 576 -13.58 -11.90 -18.08
CA GLY A 576 -12.55 -12.68 -18.73
C GLY A 576 -11.36 -13.04 -17.83
N TRP A 577 -10.26 -13.47 -18.49
CA TRP A 577 -9.04 -13.90 -17.84
C TRP A 577 -7.99 -12.81 -17.81
N ASP A 578 -7.42 -12.55 -16.65
CA ASP A 578 -6.27 -11.67 -16.42
C ASP A 578 -5.07 -12.53 -16.04
N LEU A 579 -4.10 -12.59 -16.93
CA LEU A 579 -2.89 -13.40 -16.81
C LEU A 579 -1.69 -12.48 -16.71
N SER A 580 -0.79 -12.71 -15.76
CA SER A 580 0.40 -11.87 -15.63
C SER A 580 1.63 -12.62 -15.16
N VAL A 581 2.79 -12.13 -15.59
CA VAL A 581 4.11 -12.59 -15.17
C VAL A 581 5.04 -11.41 -14.92
N ALA A 582 5.87 -11.49 -13.88
CA ALA A 582 6.89 -10.50 -13.59
C ALA A 582 8.20 -11.16 -13.21
N GLY A 583 9.30 -10.65 -13.76
CA GLY A 583 10.65 -10.87 -13.26
C GLY A 583 11.07 -9.69 -12.39
N ILE A 584 11.52 -9.96 -11.18
CA ILE A 584 12.04 -8.97 -10.23
C ILE A 584 13.51 -9.27 -10.00
N TRP A 585 14.36 -8.29 -10.24
CA TRP A 585 15.80 -8.41 -10.10
C TRP A 585 16.33 -7.42 -9.07
N ARG A 586 17.14 -7.94 -8.12
CA ARG A 586 17.79 -7.19 -7.04
C ARG A 586 19.28 -7.51 -7.06
N PRO A 587 20.09 -6.75 -7.82
CA PRO A 587 21.50 -7.03 -7.96
C PRO A 587 22.20 -7.04 -6.61
N ARG A 588 23.10 -8.01 -6.40
CA ARG A 588 23.81 -8.24 -5.13
C ARG A 588 22.88 -8.45 -3.92
N ALA A 589 21.66 -8.94 -4.15
CA ALA A 589 20.63 -9.13 -3.13
C ALA A 589 20.33 -7.87 -2.29
N THR A 590 20.56 -6.67 -2.85
CA THR A 590 20.27 -5.39 -2.18
C THR A 590 18.85 -4.93 -2.50
N GLN A 591 18.30 -4.07 -1.65
CA GLN A 591 17.00 -3.41 -1.89
C GLN A 591 17.16 -2.01 -2.51
N ASN A 592 18.38 -1.55 -2.69
CA ASN A 592 18.68 -0.21 -3.22
C ASN A 592 18.49 -0.11 -4.72
N ILE A 593 18.56 -1.23 -5.42
CA ILE A 593 18.32 -1.33 -6.85
C ILE A 593 17.32 -2.45 -7.07
N VAL A 594 16.15 -2.12 -7.60
CA VAL A 594 15.12 -3.10 -7.94
C VAL A 594 14.68 -2.87 -9.38
N GLY A 595 15.01 -3.81 -10.23
CA GLY A 595 14.49 -3.87 -11.60
C GLY A 595 13.29 -4.80 -11.68
N ARG A 596 12.25 -4.40 -12.40
CA ARG A 596 11.08 -5.24 -12.69
C ARG A 596 10.78 -5.18 -14.19
N LEU A 597 10.54 -6.32 -14.76
CA LEU A 597 9.96 -6.45 -16.09
C LEU A 597 8.73 -7.34 -15.97
N SER A 598 7.57 -6.82 -16.36
CA SER A 598 6.33 -7.56 -16.28
C SER A 598 5.50 -7.47 -17.55
N ALA A 599 4.73 -8.50 -17.79
CA ALA A 599 3.72 -8.55 -18.85
C ALA A 599 2.40 -9.03 -18.26
N ALA A 600 1.32 -8.37 -18.67
CA ALA A 600 -0.04 -8.76 -18.30
C ALA A 600 -0.91 -8.77 -19.55
N VAL A 601 -1.86 -9.71 -19.59
CA VAL A 601 -2.83 -9.82 -20.67
C VAL A 601 -4.22 -10.06 -20.10
N LEU A 602 -5.19 -9.27 -20.57
CA LEU A 602 -6.61 -9.51 -20.35
C LEU A 602 -7.18 -10.17 -21.62
N LEU A 603 -7.68 -11.39 -21.47
CA LEU A 603 -8.44 -12.10 -22.48
C LEU A 603 -9.93 -11.86 -22.23
N PRO A 604 -10.59 -11.00 -23.03
CA PRO A 604 -11.93 -10.55 -22.72
C PRO A 604 -12.97 -11.66 -22.84
N GLY A 605 -13.83 -11.76 -21.82
CA GLY A 605 -15.00 -12.61 -21.81
C GLY A 605 -16.19 -12.02 -22.57
N LYS A 606 -17.33 -12.69 -22.54
CA LYS A 606 -18.53 -12.26 -23.28
C LYS A 606 -19.04 -10.90 -22.83
N GLY A 607 -19.16 -10.66 -21.53
CA GLY A 607 -19.67 -9.39 -20.98
C GLY A 607 -18.75 -8.22 -21.32
N PHE A 608 -17.44 -8.42 -21.24
CA PHE A 608 -16.49 -7.39 -21.63
C PHE A 608 -16.57 -7.10 -23.16
N ARG A 609 -16.71 -8.13 -23.99
CA ARG A 609 -16.83 -7.97 -25.45
C ARG A 609 -18.09 -7.23 -25.86
N ASP A 610 -19.21 -7.47 -25.19
CA ASP A 610 -20.47 -6.78 -25.47
C ASP A 610 -20.35 -5.28 -25.20
N LEU A 611 -19.66 -4.87 -24.16
CA LEU A 611 -19.41 -3.46 -23.83
C LEU A 611 -18.63 -2.71 -24.90
N PHE A 612 -17.77 -3.40 -25.66
CA PHE A 612 -16.85 -2.83 -26.65
C PHE A 612 -17.10 -3.35 -28.07
N GLU A 613 -18.32 -3.80 -28.37
CA GLU A 613 -18.65 -4.61 -29.55
C GLU A 613 -18.25 -3.98 -30.88
N ASN A 614 -18.25 -2.67 -30.97
CA ASN A 614 -18.15 -2.07 -32.29
C ASN A 614 -16.75 -1.68 -32.75
N LYS A 615 -15.71 -1.45 -31.88
CA LYS A 615 -14.46 -0.89 -32.43
C LYS A 615 -13.19 -0.94 -31.59
N ALA A 616 -13.24 -1.09 -30.31
CA ALA A 616 -12.05 -1.32 -29.49
C ALA A 616 -11.85 -2.81 -29.20
N ARG A 617 -12.49 -3.65 -29.97
CA ARG A 617 -12.53 -5.08 -29.80
C ARG A 617 -11.21 -5.68 -30.26
N ASP A 618 -10.34 -5.95 -29.31
CA ASP A 618 -9.21 -6.83 -29.51
C ASP A 618 -9.52 -8.18 -28.85
N ASP A 619 -8.91 -9.24 -29.39
CA ASP A 619 -8.98 -10.56 -28.76
C ASP A 619 -8.16 -10.65 -27.48
N ALA A 620 -7.27 -9.69 -27.26
CA ALA A 620 -6.47 -9.54 -26.04
C ALA A 620 -6.04 -8.09 -25.82
N TYR A 621 -6.02 -7.67 -24.58
CA TYR A 621 -5.44 -6.39 -24.13
C TYR A 621 -4.15 -6.68 -23.37
N VAL A 622 -3.07 -6.00 -23.72
CA VAL A 622 -1.71 -6.32 -23.25
C VAL A 622 -1.10 -5.09 -22.59
N SER A 623 -0.39 -5.31 -21.47
CA SER A 623 0.49 -4.34 -20.85
C SER A 623 1.86 -4.95 -20.64
N ILE A 624 2.91 -4.25 -21.07
CA ILE A 624 4.29 -4.58 -20.76
C ILE A 624 4.85 -3.43 -19.94
N LEU A 625 5.42 -3.74 -18.78
CA LEU A 625 5.95 -2.71 -17.88
C LEU A 625 7.41 -3.02 -17.56
N ALA A 626 8.27 -2.04 -17.80
CA ALA A 626 9.61 -1.98 -17.25
C ALA A 626 9.66 -0.92 -16.15
N ASN A 627 10.14 -1.32 -14.99
CA ASN A 627 10.26 -0.43 -13.83
C ASN A 627 11.64 -0.57 -13.21
N LEU A 628 12.27 0.56 -12.92
CA LEU A 628 13.54 0.64 -12.20
C LEU A 628 13.39 1.55 -11.00
N VAL A 629 13.62 0.99 -9.82
CA VAL A 629 13.63 1.71 -8.55
C VAL A 629 15.06 1.77 -8.02
N LEU A 630 15.53 2.98 -7.76
CA LEU A 630 16.79 3.24 -7.09
C LEU A 630 16.48 3.92 -5.75
N SER A 631 17.05 3.44 -4.66
CA SER A 631 16.82 4.01 -3.33
C SER A 631 18.13 4.22 -2.58
N PHE A 632 18.20 5.38 -1.91
CA PHE A 632 19.27 5.75 -0.99
C PHE A 632 18.72 5.85 0.42
#